data_ed67839c1c8504194a357f101ac2c88c
#
_entry.id   ed67839c1c8504194a357f101ac2c88c
#
_cell.length_a   1.000
_cell.length_b   1.000
_cell.length_c   1.000
_cell.angle_alpha   90.00
_cell.angle_beta   90.00
_cell.angle_gamma   90.00
#
_symmetry.space_group_name_H-M   'P 1'
#
loop_
_entity.id
_entity.type
_entity.pdbx_description
1 polymer ?
#
loop_
_entity_poly.entity_id
_entity_poly.type
_entity_poly.pdbx_seq_one_letter_code
_entity_poly.pdbx_strand_id
1 'polypeptide(L)'
;MPLDALRTNLNKPQDSMRKIIFVNRYYWPDHSATSQILTDLTVDLADRGVAVHVLASRLSYDDPSIRYPARETHWGIHIHRVATTRFGRSNLLGRAVDYASFYLSATWKAGRLSRSGDILVVKTDPPMLSIPMRIVTRLRGTQQINWLQD
;
A
#
# COMPACT_ATOMS: atom_id res chain seq x y z
N MET A 1 25.48 -26.75 7.63
CA MET A 1 24.06 -26.49 7.29
C MET A 1 23.77 -27.24 5.98
N PRO A 2 22.87 -28.21 5.97
CA PRO A 2 22.61 -28.96 4.74
C PRO A 2 21.93 -28.04 3.70
N LEU A 3 22.42 -28.09 2.48
CA LEU A 3 21.93 -27.34 1.31
C LEU A 3 20.42 -27.57 1.03
N ASP A 4 19.86 -28.66 1.54
CA ASP A 4 18.44 -28.99 1.38
C ASP A 4 17.50 -28.09 2.21
N ALA A 5 17.97 -27.55 3.33
CA ALA A 5 17.21 -26.61 4.14
C ALA A 5 17.05 -25.23 3.45
N LEU A 6 18.03 -24.85 2.61
CA LEU A 6 17.97 -23.61 1.82
C LEU A 6 17.03 -23.78 0.60
N ARG A 7 16.99 -24.96 -0.01
CA ARG A 7 16.08 -25.25 -1.12
C ARG A 7 14.60 -25.30 -0.70
N THR A 8 14.32 -25.73 0.51
CA THR A 8 12.96 -25.82 1.03
C THR A 8 12.35 -24.42 1.28
N ASN A 9 13.20 -23.43 1.58
CA ASN A 9 12.74 -22.04 1.75
C ASN A 9 12.50 -21.28 0.43
N LEU A 10 13.16 -21.72 -0.66
CA LEU A 10 12.98 -21.09 -1.98
C LEU A 10 11.68 -21.55 -2.68
N ASN A 11 11.08 -22.65 -2.24
CA ASN A 11 9.88 -23.23 -2.84
C ASN A 11 8.59 -23.01 -2.03
N LYS A 12 8.63 -22.19 -0.97
CA LYS A 12 7.38 -21.77 -0.34
C LYS A 12 6.65 -20.82 -1.29
N PRO A 13 5.37 -21.11 -1.61
CA PRO A 13 4.57 -20.18 -2.38
C PRO A 13 4.63 -18.81 -1.71
N GLN A 14 4.88 -17.75 -2.46
CA GLN A 14 4.92 -16.36 -1.96
C GLN A 14 3.67 -16.00 -1.12
N ASP A 15 2.60 -16.73 -1.32
CA ASP A 15 1.33 -16.57 -0.61
C ASP A 15 1.35 -17.04 0.86
N SER A 16 2.39 -17.77 1.28
CA SER A 16 2.57 -18.25 2.66
C SER A 16 3.58 -17.44 3.48
N MET A 17 4.34 -16.54 2.85
CA MET A 17 5.29 -15.67 3.53
C MET A 17 4.58 -14.43 4.09
N ARG A 18 5.08 -13.95 5.24
CA ARG A 18 4.68 -12.64 5.75
C ARG A 18 4.97 -11.58 4.71
N LYS A 19 3.99 -10.76 4.41
CA LYS A 19 4.15 -9.65 3.48
C LYS A 19 4.14 -8.33 4.21
N ILE A 20 4.76 -7.34 3.57
CA ILE A 20 4.68 -5.95 3.97
C ILE A 20 3.71 -5.25 3.02
N ILE A 21 2.69 -4.62 3.57
CA ILE A 21 1.69 -3.86 2.81
C ILE A 21 1.92 -2.38 3.12
N PHE A 22 2.35 -1.64 2.12
CA PHE A 22 2.47 -0.18 2.21
C PHE A 22 1.15 0.47 1.78
N VAL A 23 0.66 1.40 2.56
CA VAL A 23 -0.54 2.17 2.25
C VAL A 23 -0.17 3.64 2.09
N ASN A 24 -0.35 4.15 0.88
CA ASN A 24 -0.16 5.55 0.51
C ASN A 24 -1.13 5.91 -0.61
N ARG A 25 -1.63 7.14 -0.63
CA ARG A 25 -2.61 7.55 -1.65
C ARG A 25 -2.05 7.46 -3.06
N TYR A 26 -0.79 7.85 -3.25
CA TYR A 26 -0.10 7.86 -4.54
C TYR A 26 1.10 6.91 -4.55
N TYR A 27 1.33 6.30 -5.69
CA TYR A 27 2.43 5.40 -5.93
C TYR A 27 2.86 5.47 -7.40
N TRP A 28 4.00 4.86 -7.74
CA TRP A 28 4.45 4.78 -9.12
C TRP A 28 3.29 4.52 -10.11
N PRO A 29 3.24 5.17 -11.27
CA PRO A 29 4.24 6.07 -11.88
C PRO A 29 4.08 7.55 -11.50
N ASP A 30 3.36 7.89 -10.46
CA ASP A 30 3.23 9.28 -9.99
C ASP A 30 4.58 9.87 -9.53
N HIS A 31 4.75 11.17 -9.74
CA HIS A 31 5.98 11.89 -9.44
C HIS A 31 5.94 12.70 -8.14
N SER A 32 4.96 12.50 -7.28
CA SER A 32 4.99 13.12 -5.96
C SER A 32 6.21 12.64 -5.16
N ALA A 33 6.79 13.51 -4.33
CA ALA A 33 7.97 13.15 -3.54
C ALA A 33 7.73 11.90 -2.66
N THR A 34 6.55 11.81 -2.07
CA THR A 34 6.17 10.66 -1.24
C THR A 34 6.06 9.37 -2.06
N SER A 35 5.59 9.46 -3.30
CA SER A 35 5.51 8.33 -4.23
C SER A 35 6.88 7.84 -4.65
N GLN A 36 7.80 8.75 -4.98
CA GLN A 36 9.16 8.39 -5.42
C GLN A 36 9.94 7.67 -4.30
N ILE A 37 9.94 8.25 -3.09
CA ILE A 37 10.62 7.63 -1.94
C ILE A 37 10.04 6.25 -1.62
N LEU A 38 8.72 6.11 -1.70
CA LEU A 38 8.07 4.82 -1.48
C LEU A 38 8.43 3.80 -2.56
N THR A 39 8.48 4.24 -3.81
CA THR A 39 8.87 3.38 -4.94
C THR A 39 10.29 2.85 -4.76
N ASP A 40 11.25 3.71 -4.45
CA ASP A 40 12.63 3.32 -4.24
C ASP A 40 12.78 2.30 -3.11
N LEU A 41 12.11 2.53 -1.99
CA LEU A 41 12.13 1.62 -0.85
C LEU A 41 11.50 0.26 -1.20
N THR A 42 10.36 0.26 -1.86
CA THR A 42 9.65 -0.99 -2.17
C THR A 42 10.39 -1.83 -3.19
N VAL A 43 11.05 -1.20 -4.16
CA VAL A 43 11.94 -1.88 -5.12
C VAL A 43 13.13 -2.51 -4.40
N ASP A 44 13.81 -1.78 -3.52
CA ASP A 44 14.94 -2.31 -2.76
C ASP A 44 14.53 -3.51 -1.88
N LEU A 45 13.37 -3.43 -1.22
CA LEU A 45 12.85 -4.54 -0.40
C LEU A 45 12.50 -5.77 -1.27
N ALA A 46 11.87 -5.55 -2.42
CA ALA A 46 11.53 -6.64 -3.34
C ALA A 46 12.78 -7.33 -3.88
N ASP A 47 13.81 -6.56 -4.23
CA ASP A 47 15.10 -7.09 -4.68
C ASP A 47 15.81 -7.92 -3.60
N ARG A 48 15.54 -7.64 -2.34
CA ARG A 48 16.02 -8.43 -1.19
C ARG A 48 15.16 -9.65 -0.88
N GLY A 49 14.15 -9.94 -1.70
CA GLY A 49 13.28 -11.11 -1.55
C GLY A 49 12.12 -10.94 -0.55
N VAL A 50 11.83 -9.71 -0.13
CA VAL A 50 10.67 -9.41 0.72
C VAL A 50 9.40 -9.42 -0.12
N ALA A 51 8.34 -10.07 0.37
CA ALA A 51 7.02 -10.01 -0.26
C ALA A 51 6.39 -8.63 -0.01
N VAL A 52 6.38 -7.78 -1.03
CA VAL A 52 5.92 -6.38 -0.95
C VAL A 52 4.61 -6.20 -1.71
N HIS A 53 3.64 -5.63 -1.02
CA HIS A 53 2.38 -5.16 -1.60
C HIS A 53 2.24 -3.65 -1.37
N VAL A 54 1.65 -2.96 -2.32
CA VAL A 54 1.32 -1.53 -2.20
C VAL A 54 -0.16 -1.33 -2.44
N LEU A 55 -0.78 -0.56 -1.58
CA LEU A 55 -2.18 -0.16 -1.67
C LEU A 55 -2.24 1.35 -1.91
N ALA A 56 -2.77 1.76 -3.04
CA ALA A 56 -2.83 3.14 -3.49
C ALA A 56 -4.15 3.49 -4.16
N SER A 57 -4.33 4.75 -4.55
CA SER A 57 -5.46 5.20 -5.37
C SER A 57 -5.25 4.84 -6.85
N ARG A 58 -6.35 4.66 -7.57
CA ARG A 58 -6.35 4.56 -9.03
C ARG A 58 -6.14 5.90 -9.75
N LEU A 59 -6.26 7.01 -9.03
CA LEU A 59 -6.11 8.33 -9.61
C LEU A 59 -4.64 8.76 -9.62
N SER A 60 -4.21 9.36 -10.73
CA SER A 60 -2.91 10.01 -10.81
C SER A 60 -2.88 11.30 -9.97
N TYR A 61 -1.72 11.57 -9.39
CA TYR A 61 -1.45 12.84 -8.72
C TYR A 61 -1.31 13.99 -9.73
N ASP A 62 -0.58 13.73 -10.81
CA ASP A 62 -0.22 14.76 -11.79
C ASP A 62 -1.36 15.07 -12.76
N ASP A 63 -1.99 14.03 -13.30
CA ASP A 63 -3.06 14.15 -14.28
C ASP A 63 -4.35 13.50 -13.79
N PRO A 64 -5.33 14.32 -13.43
CA PRO A 64 -6.58 13.83 -12.95
C PRO A 64 -7.42 13.04 -13.96
N SER A 65 -7.14 13.06 -15.24
CA SER A 65 -7.83 12.26 -16.26
C SER A 65 -7.35 10.81 -16.30
N ILE A 66 -6.15 10.55 -15.78
CA ILE A 66 -5.53 9.22 -15.79
C ILE A 66 -6.06 8.39 -14.64
N ARG A 67 -6.48 7.17 -14.98
CA ARG A 67 -6.83 6.13 -14.01
C ARG A 67 -5.96 4.91 -14.23
N TYR A 68 -5.23 4.53 -13.20
CA TYR A 68 -4.40 3.33 -13.22
C TYR A 68 -5.22 2.05 -13.06
N PRO A 69 -4.69 0.90 -13.53
CA PRO A 69 -5.33 -0.40 -13.31
C PRO A 69 -5.57 -0.70 -11.83
N ALA A 70 -6.62 -1.47 -11.53
CA ALA A 70 -6.92 -1.88 -10.15
C ALA A 70 -5.88 -2.83 -9.56
N ARG A 71 -5.19 -3.58 -10.41
CA ARG A 71 -4.11 -4.50 -10.02
C ARG A 71 -3.05 -4.52 -11.10
N GLU A 72 -1.81 -4.49 -10.66
CA GLU A 72 -0.66 -4.68 -11.53
C GLU A 72 0.53 -5.19 -10.71
N THR A 73 1.54 -5.73 -11.38
CA THR A 73 2.77 -6.19 -10.75
C THR A 73 3.95 -5.59 -11.48
N HIS A 74 4.81 -4.88 -10.77
CA HIS A 74 6.06 -4.32 -11.27
C HIS A 74 7.18 -4.63 -10.30
N TRP A 75 8.35 -5.03 -10.82
CA TRP A 75 9.55 -5.36 -10.01
C TRP A 75 9.29 -6.38 -8.90
N GLY A 76 8.34 -7.33 -9.12
CA GLY A 76 7.91 -8.28 -8.10
C GLY A 76 7.00 -7.69 -7.01
N ILE A 77 6.62 -6.42 -7.12
CA ILE A 77 5.72 -5.73 -6.20
C ILE A 77 4.28 -5.85 -6.70
N HIS A 78 3.39 -6.32 -5.83
CA HIS A 78 1.95 -6.36 -6.11
C HIS A 78 1.30 -5.04 -5.75
N ILE A 79 0.81 -4.32 -6.76
CA ILE A 79 0.17 -3.02 -6.61
C ILE A 79 -1.34 -3.20 -6.67
N HIS A 80 -2.02 -2.81 -5.61
CA HIS A 80 -3.47 -2.81 -5.50
C HIS A 80 -3.97 -1.39 -5.44
N ARG A 81 -4.88 -1.02 -6.33
CA ARG A 81 -5.41 0.34 -6.39
C ARG A 81 -6.91 0.35 -6.16
N VAL A 82 -7.34 1.27 -5.31
CA VAL A 82 -8.74 1.46 -4.94
C VAL A 82 -9.33 2.66 -5.65
N ALA A 83 -10.63 2.58 -5.93
CA ALA A 83 -11.37 3.70 -6.47
C ALA A 83 -11.55 4.78 -5.39
N THR A 84 -11.38 6.03 -5.79
CA THR A 84 -11.59 7.20 -4.94
C THR A 84 -12.33 8.28 -5.72
N THR A 85 -13.03 9.14 -5.00
CA THR A 85 -13.67 10.32 -5.59
C THR A 85 -12.66 11.41 -5.91
N ARG A 86 -13.09 12.42 -6.65
CA ARG A 86 -12.23 13.44 -7.23
C ARG A 86 -12.94 14.80 -7.32
N PHE A 87 -13.38 15.28 -6.18
CA PHE A 87 -14.09 16.56 -6.08
C PHE A 87 -13.20 17.72 -5.62
N GLY A 88 -12.01 17.44 -5.09
CA GLY A 88 -11.35 18.25 -4.11
C GLY A 88 -10.28 19.22 -4.53
N ARG A 89 -10.07 19.52 -5.83
CA ARG A 89 -9.01 20.50 -6.15
C ARG A 89 -9.43 21.93 -5.84
N SER A 90 -10.71 22.26 -5.85
CA SER A 90 -11.22 23.65 -5.74
C SER A 90 -11.77 24.01 -4.37
N ASN A 91 -12.13 23.04 -3.50
CA ASN A 91 -12.70 23.35 -2.21
C ASN A 91 -12.35 22.33 -1.14
N LEU A 92 -12.42 22.75 0.13
CA LEU A 92 -12.09 21.92 1.29
C LEU A 92 -13.06 20.74 1.48
N LEU A 93 -14.34 20.92 1.19
CA LEU A 93 -15.35 19.84 1.31
C LEU A 93 -15.10 18.72 0.30
N GLY A 94 -14.82 19.07 -0.96
CA GLY A 94 -14.46 18.09 -1.97
C GLY A 94 -13.22 17.30 -1.60
N ARG A 95 -12.20 17.97 -1.04
CA ARG A 95 -10.99 17.32 -0.54
C ARG A 95 -11.28 16.36 0.63
N ALA A 96 -12.15 16.76 1.55
CA ALA A 96 -12.58 15.91 2.65
C ALA A 96 -13.32 14.66 2.15
N VAL A 97 -14.19 14.79 1.15
CA VAL A 97 -14.88 13.66 0.52
C VAL A 97 -13.89 12.73 -0.17
N ASP A 98 -12.90 13.25 -0.88
CA ASP A 98 -11.87 12.44 -1.54
C ASP A 98 -11.05 11.64 -0.52
N TYR A 99 -10.67 12.26 0.59
CA TYR A 99 -9.96 11.56 1.66
C TYR A 99 -10.84 10.48 2.31
N ALA A 100 -12.11 10.79 2.61
CA ALA A 100 -13.04 9.83 3.18
C ALA A 100 -13.25 8.63 2.26
N SER A 101 -13.41 8.86 0.95
CA SER A 101 -13.55 7.78 -0.02
C SER A 101 -12.31 6.89 -0.08
N PHE A 102 -11.11 7.48 -0.01
CA PHE A 102 -9.87 6.73 0.07
C PHE A 102 -9.76 5.95 1.38
N TYR A 103 -10.08 6.55 2.52
CA TYR A 103 -10.05 5.86 3.82
C TYR A 103 -10.94 4.62 3.82
N LEU A 104 -12.16 4.74 3.35
CA LEU A 104 -13.11 3.61 3.30
C LEU A 104 -12.63 2.51 2.35
N SER A 105 -12.27 2.88 1.13
CA SER A 105 -11.82 1.92 0.11
C SER A 105 -10.51 1.24 0.49
N ALA A 106 -9.54 1.99 1.00
CA ALA A 106 -8.24 1.47 1.41
C ALA A 106 -8.35 0.58 2.65
N THR A 107 -9.15 0.96 3.63
CA THR A 107 -9.39 0.16 4.84
C THR A 107 -10.05 -1.16 4.49
N TRP A 108 -11.06 -1.14 3.67
CA TRP A 108 -11.71 -2.36 3.16
C TRP A 108 -10.71 -3.27 2.44
N LYS A 109 -9.93 -2.69 1.51
CA LYS A 109 -8.96 -3.46 0.74
C LYS A 109 -7.83 -4.00 1.61
N ALA A 110 -7.31 -3.20 2.54
CA ALA A 110 -6.29 -3.62 3.49
C ALA A 110 -6.80 -4.79 4.34
N GLY A 111 -8.04 -4.74 4.82
CA GLY A 111 -8.67 -5.82 5.56
C GLY A 111 -8.75 -7.12 4.76
N ARG A 112 -8.97 -7.05 3.46
CA ARG A 112 -9.01 -8.23 2.60
C ARG A 112 -7.63 -8.78 2.23
N LEU A 113 -6.64 -7.92 2.13
CA LEU A 113 -5.26 -8.30 1.80
C LEU A 113 -4.49 -8.84 3.00
N SER A 114 -4.76 -8.31 4.18
CA SER A 114 -3.99 -8.60 5.38
C SER A 114 -4.28 -9.99 5.95
N ARG A 115 -3.22 -10.64 6.37
CA ARG A 115 -3.26 -11.90 7.13
C ARG A 115 -2.53 -11.73 8.45
N SER A 116 -2.84 -12.58 9.42
CA SER A 116 -2.15 -12.55 10.72
C SER A 116 -0.64 -12.66 10.54
N GLY A 117 0.09 -11.77 11.19
CA GLY A 117 1.54 -11.69 11.13
C GLY A 117 2.09 -10.79 10.02
N ASP A 118 1.27 -10.29 9.10
CA ASP A 118 1.68 -9.29 8.11
C ASP A 118 2.02 -7.95 8.78
N ILE A 119 2.79 -7.13 8.08
CA ILE A 119 3.14 -5.78 8.50
C ILE A 119 2.42 -4.78 7.60
N LEU A 120 1.72 -3.84 8.22
CA LEU A 120 1.03 -2.76 7.54
C LEU A 120 1.78 -1.46 7.78
N VAL A 121 2.42 -0.92 6.76
CA VAL A 121 3.14 0.36 6.82
C VAL A 121 2.25 1.45 6.27
N VAL A 122 1.86 2.38 7.12
CA VAL A 122 0.91 3.44 6.81
C VAL A 122 1.63 4.77 6.73
N LYS A 123 1.57 5.42 5.58
CA LYS A 123 2.13 6.76 5.39
C LYS A 123 1.10 7.84 5.76
N THR A 124 1.58 9.05 5.92
CA THR A 124 0.77 10.21 6.32
C THR A 124 0.01 10.89 5.18
N ASP A 125 0.04 10.37 3.99
CA ASP A 125 -0.75 10.87 2.85
C ASP A 125 -1.85 9.87 2.44
N PRO A 126 -3.12 10.18 2.72
CA PRO A 126 -3.64 11.38 3.38
C PRO A 126 -3.44 11.36 4.91
N PRO A 127 -3.53 12.53 5.58
CA PRO A 127 -3.33 12.62 7.02
C PRO A 127 -4.30 11.73 7.79
N MET A 128 -3.89 11.24 8.96
CA MET A 128 -4.71 10.41 9.85
C MET A 128 -5.12 9.03 9.30
N LEU A 129 -4.55 8.59 8.19
CA LEU A 129 -4.81 7.26 7.61
C LEU A 129 -4.52 6.12 8.60
N SER A 130 -3.63 6.34 9.54
CA SER A 130 -3.28 5.38 10.60
C SER A 130 -4.47 5.01 11.51
N ILE A 131 -5.45 5.88 11.65
CA ILE A 131 -6.62 5.65 12.52
C ILE A 131 -7.49 4.53 11.98
N PRO A 132 -8.04 4.60 10.74
CA PRO A 132 -8.81 3.50 10.19
C PRO A 132 -7.98 2.22 10.01
N MET A 133 -6.69 2.34 9.69
CA MET A 133 -5.81 1.18 9.56
C MET A 133 -5.59 0.45 10.89
N ARG A 134 -5.69 1.14 12.02
CA ARG A 134 -5.64 0.51 13.35
C ARG A 134 -6.76 -0.51 13.56
N ILE A 135 -7.93 -0.27 12.98
CA ILE A 135 -9.04 -1.22 13.01
C ILE A 135 -8.65 -2.50 12.27
N VAL A 136 -8.07 -2.36 11.09
CA VAL A 136 -7.59 -3.50 10.30
C VAL A 136 -6.56 -4.33 11.08
N THR A 137 -5.58 -3.66 11.69
CA THR A 137 -4.52 -4.36 12.43
C THR A 137 -5.06 -5.15 13.63
N ARG A 138 -6.03 -4.61 14.34
CA ARG A 138 -6.69 -5.31 15.45
C ARG A 138 -7.51 -6.50 14.97
N LEU A 139 -8.27 -6.34 13.90
CA LEU A 139 -9.16 -7.39 13.39
C LEU A 139 -8.40 -8.52 12.68
N ARG A 140 -7.28 -8.22 12.06
CA ARG A 140 -6.52 -9.18 11.25
C ARG A 140 -5.27 -9.73 11.93
N GLY A 141 -4.89 -9.20 13.08
CA GLY A 141 -3.67 -9.63 13.78
C GLY A 141 -2.40 -9.21 13.06
N THR A 142 -2.40 -8.05 12.41
CA THR A 142 -1.23 -7.46 11.74
C THR A 142 -0.51 -6.49 12.66
N GLN A 143 0.75 -6.20 12.34
CA GLN A 143 1.51 -5.13 12.98
C GLN A 143 1.40 -3.86 12.15
N GLN A 144 1.24 -2.71 12.80
CA GLN A 144 1.20 -1.42 12.13
C GLN A 144 2.45 -0.62 12.41
N ILE A 145 3.05 -0.11 11.35
CA ILE A 145 4.13 0.87 11.40
C ILE A 145 3.59 2.16 10.77
N ASN A 146 3.65 3.25 11.52
CA ASN A 146 3.31 4.57 10.99
C ASN A 146 4.58 5.24 10.48
N TRP A 147 4.63 5.49 9.18
CA TRP A 147 5.73 6.20 8.56
C TRP A 147 5.36 7.67 8.45
N LEU A 148 5.81 8.44 9.43
CA LEU A 148 5.62 9.88 9.47
C LEU A 148 6.60 10.55 8.49
N GLN A 149 6.07 11.39 7.66
CA GLN A 149 6.82 12.13 6.67
C GLN A 149 6.35 13.58 6.72
N ASP A 150 7.24 14.46 7.10
CA ASP A 150 6.99 15.91 7.19
C ASP A 150 7.19 16.58 5.82
#